data_f1bdcd161b2d9b1510b91185f688c708
#
_entry.id   f1bdcd161b2d9b1510b91185f688c708
#
_cell.length_a   1.000
_cell.length_b   1.000
_cell.length_c   1.000
_cell.angle_alpha   90.00
_cell.angle_beta   90.00
_cell.angle_gamma   90.00
#
_symmetry.space_group_name_H-M   'P 1'
#
loop_
_entity.id
_entity.type
_entity.pdbx_description
1 polymer ?
#
loop_
_entity_poly.entity_id
_entity_poly.type
_entity_poly.pdbx_seq_one_letter_code
_entity_poly.pdbx_strand_id
1 'polypeptide(L)'
;MTLELITIPCRTDNYAFLLHDAATGQTALIDAPEVPAIQAALDARGWALSDILITHHHDDHIAGVDGLRSLYSPRVIGAAADAHRLPRLDLAVSEGDTFTVCGESALVIDVSGHTVGHIAFYFAASGIAFTADSLMAMGCGRLFEGTTAQMWTNLQKLRALPPETLICSGHEYTASNARFALTVEPGNAALATRAAAITATREQGKFTVPSSLGLECQTNPFLRADVPALATAIGMTGADPAEIFAEVRRRKDKF
;
A
#
# COMPACT_ATOMS: atom_id res chain seq x y z
N MET A 1 -5.25 4.19 22.26
CA MET A 1 -4.21 3.12 22.38
C MET A 1 -3.71 2.87 20.97
N THR A 2 -2.42 2.71 20.76
CA THR A 2 -1.86 2.51 19.42
C THR A 2 -1.90 1.02 19.09
N LEU A 3 -2.43 0.64 17.94
CA LEU A 3 -2.41 -0.73 17.46
C LEU A 3 -0.97 -1.20 17.20
N GLU A 4 -0.66 -2.46 17.52
CA GLU A 4 0.62 -3.08 17.17
C GLU A 4 0.60 -3.48 15.70
N LEU A 5 1.56 -2.95 14.91
CA LEU A 5 1.71 -3.23 13.48
C LEU A 5 2.86 -4.22 13.27
N ILE A 6 2.58 -5.34 12.60
CA ILE A 6 3.59 -6.34 12.21
C ILE A 6 3.60 -6.47 10.70
N THR A 7 4.79 -6.32 10.09
CA THR A 7 5.02 -6.62 8.68
C THR A 7 5.44 -8.08 8.52
N ILE A 8 4.75 -8.83 7.68
CA ILE A 8 5.04 -10.25 7.40
C ILE A 8 5.54 -10.37 5.95
N PRO A 9 6.79 -10.78 5.72
CA PRO A 9 7.24 -11.12 4.38
C PRO A 9 6.54 -12.41 3.92
N CYS A 10 5.95 -12.37 2.76
CA CYS A 10 5.25 -13.47 2.11
C CYS A 10 5.79 -13.70 0.70
N ARG A 11 5.65 -14.93 0.19
CA ARG A 11 6.11 -15.30 -1.17
C ARG A 11 7.55 -14.81 -1.43
N THR A 12 7.79 -14.17 -2.59
CA THR A 12 9.13 -13.64 -2.98
C THR A 12 9.36 -12.22 -2.48
N ASP A 13 8.35 -11.36 -2.57
CA ASP A 13 8.45 -9.92 -2.32
C ASP A 13 7.17 -9.28 -1.77
N ASN A 14 6.12 -10.08 -1.51
CA ASN A 14 4.88 -9.57 -0.94
C ASN A 14 5.02 -9.26 0.55
N TYR A 15 4.22 -8.31 1.01
CA TYR A 15 3.95 -8.07 2.41
C TYR A 15 2.48 -8.29 2.75
N ALA A 16 2.24 -9.01 3.85
CA ALA A 16 0.99 -8.94 4.60
C ALA A 16 1.23 -8.18 5.90
N PHE A 17 0.18 -7.64 6.50
CA PHE A 17 0.30 -6.89 7.74
C PHE A 17 -0.67 -7.41 8.79
N LEU A 18 -0.23 -7.55 10.05
CA LEU A 18 -1.12 -7.72 11.18
C LEU A 18 -1.26 -6.42 11.93
N LEU A 19 -2.50 -6.12 12.31
CA LEU A 19 -2.83 -5.12 13.33
C LEU A 19 -3.36 -5.86 14.54
N HIS A 20 -2.82 -5.58 15.72
CA HIS A 20 -3.27 -6.19 16.98
C HIS A 20 -3.61 -5.13 18.02
N ASP A 21 -4.75 -5.30 18.66
CA ASP A 21 -5.16 -4.54 19.83
C ASP A 21 -4.99 -5.39 21.09
N ALA A 22 -3.99 -5.08 21.89
CA ALA A 22 -3.70 -5.78 23.13
C ALA A 22 -4.83 -5.64 24.20
N ALA A 23 -5.70 -4.62 24.09
CA ALA A 23 -6.79 -4.42 25.04
C ALA A 23 -7.97 -5.37 24.79
N THR A 24 -8.27 -5.63 23.51
CA THR A 24 -9.38 -6.52 23.11
C THR A 24 -8.91 -7.92 22.74
N GLY A 25 -7.61 -8.11 22.47
CA GLY A 25 -7.06 -9.35 21.94
C GLY A 25 -7.39 -9.59 20.45
N GLN A 26 -8.04 -8.62 19.79
CA GLN A 26 -8.39 -8.73 18.36
C GLN A 26 -7.17 -8.55 17.48
N THR A 27 -7.11 -9.32 16.38
CA THR A 27 -6.06 -9.22 15.36
C THR A 27 -6.69 -9.18 13.98
N ALA A 28 -6.35 -8.16 13.20
CA ALA A 28 -6.72 -8.06 11.80
C ALA A 28 -5.51 -8.34 10.90
N LEU A 29 -5.76 -9.01 9.79
CA LEU A 29 -4.81 -9.22 8.71
C LEU A 29 -5.18 -8.34 7.52
N ILE A 30 -4.21 -7.67 6.92
CA ILE A 30 -4.38 -6.96 5.67
C ILE A 30 -3.65 -7.73 4.57
N ASP A 31 -4.43 -8.17 3.60
CA ASP A 31 -4.09 -9.10 2.53
C ASP A 31 -3.55 -10.45 3.02
N ALA A 32 -3.76 -11.47 2.23
CA ALA A 32 -3.39 -12.84 2.55
C ALA A 32 -2.67 -13.53 1.38
N PRO A 33 -1.41 -13.19 1.10
CA PRO A 33 -0.65 -13.79 0.01
C PRO A 33 -0.49 -15.31 0.10
N GLU A 34 -0.37 -15.84 1.32
CA GLU A 34 -0.17 -17.26 1.61
C GLU A 34 -0.50 -17.58 3.07
N VAL A 35 -0.80 -18.85 3.37
CA VAL A 35 -1.12 -19.28 4.74
C VAL A 35 0.12 -19.46 5.62
N PRO A 36 1.20 -20.16 5.20
CA PRO A 36 2.25 -20.58 6.11
C PRO A 36 2.98 -19.45 6.85
N ALA A 37 3.36 -18.38 6.15
CA ALA A 37 4.06 -17.25 6.75
C ALA A 37 3.17 -16.50 7.76
N ILE A 38 1.89 -16.31 7.40
CA ILE A 38 0.91 -15.62 8.24
C ILE A 38 0.59 -16.44 9.48
N GLN A 39 0.35 -17.74 9.33
CA GLN A 39 0.10 -18.65 10.46
C GLN A 39 1.29 -18.68 11.42
N ALA A 40 2.52 -18.80 10.90
CA ALA A 40 3.72 -18.78 11.73
C ALA A 40 3.87 -17.47 12.54
N ALA A 41 3.50 -16.33 11.93
CA ALA A 41 3.55 -15.04 12.61
C ALA A 41 2.49 -14.91 13.74
N LEU A 42 1.30 -15.50 13.55
CA LEU A 42 0.24 -15.59 14.55
C LEU A 42 0.62 -16.52 15.68
N ASP A 43 1.06 -17.74 15.35
CA ASP A 43 1.44 -18.78 16.31
C ASP A 43 2.57 -18.30 17.24
N ALA A 44 3.59 -17.64 16.68
CA ALA A 44 4.71 -17.07 17.45
C ALA A 44 4.27 -16.04 18.51
N ARG A 45 3.08 -15.46 18.37
CA ARG A 45 2.52 -14.44 19.28
C ARG A 45 1.34 -14.97 20.11
N GLY A 46 0.84 -16.17 19.80
CA GLY A 46 -0.37 -16.70 20.39
C GLY A 46 -1.63 -15.92 20.00
N TRP A 47 -1.64 -15.32 18.79
CA TRP A 47 -2.76 -14.53 18.28
C TRP A 47 -3.66 -15.36 17.36
N ALA A 48 -4.96 -14.99 17.32
CA ALA A 48 -5.92 -15.55 16.38
C ALA A 48 -6.56 -14.42 15.57
N LEU A 49 -6.88 -14.68 14.29
CA LEU A 49 -7.50 -13.69 13.42
C LEU A 49 -8.97 -13.45 13.76
N SER A 50 -9.34 -12.19 13.91
CA SER A 50 -10.72 -11.72 13.97
C SER A 50 -11.22 -11.19 12.62
N ASP A 51 -10.34 -10.58 11.83
CA ASP A 51 -10.67 -9.95 10.55
C ASP A 51 -9.59 -10.20 9.50
N ILE A 52 -10.01 -10.27 8.22
CA ILE A 52 -9.14 -10.16 7.04
C ILE A 52 -9.68 -9.03 6.17
N LEU A 53 -8.84 -8.04 5.89
CA LEU A 53 -9.12 -6.91 5.04
C LEU A 53 -8.43 -7.11 3.70
N ILE A 54 -9.17 -7.14 2.60
CA ILE A 54 -8.66 -7.39 1.25
C ILE A 54 -8.63 -6.07 0.49
N THR A 55 -7.47 -5.68 -0.02
CA THR A 55 -7.28 -4.44 -0.77
C THR A 55 -7.72 -4.55 -2.23
N HIS A 56 -7.40 -5.66 -2.89
CA HIS A 56 -7.78 -5.95 -4.28
C HIS A 56 -7.69 -7.45 -4.60
N HIS A 57 -8.10 -7.85 -5.80
CA HIS A 57 -8.38 -9.23 -6.17
C HIS A 57 -7.19 -10.04 -6.71
N HIS A 58 -5.99 -9.48 -6.83
CA HIS A 58 -4.86 -10.25 -7.36
C HIS A 58 -4.51 -11.43 -6.44
N ASP A 59 -4.14 -12.55 -7.05
CA ASP A 59 -3.89 -13.83 -6.36
C ASP A 59 -2.89 -13.70 -5.21
N ASP A 60 -1.87 -12.90 -5.41
CA ASP A 60 -0.83 -12.65 -4.40
C ASP A 60 -1.28 -11.73 -3.25
N HIS A 61 -2.55 -11.36 -3.19
CA HIS A 61 -3.19 -10.68 -2.06
C HIS A 61 -4.34 -11.48 -1.45
N ILE A 62 -4.83 -12.52 -2.13
CA ILE A 62 -6.02 -13.27 -1.67
C ILE A 62 -5.86 -14.79 -1.57
N ALA A 63 -4.79 -15.39 -2.11
CA ALA A 63 -4.65 -16.85 -2.19
C ALA A 63 -4.71 -17.58 -0.84
N GLY A 64 -4.32 -16.93 0.25
CA GLY A 64 -4.37 -17.47 1.61
C GLY A 64 -5.71 -17.34 2.31
N VAL A 65 -6.66 -16.55 1.78
CA VAL A 65 -7.90 -16.17 2.50
C VAL A 65 -8.72 -17.39 2.92
N ASP A 66 -9.01 -18.32 2.01
CA ASP A 66 -9.86 -19.48 2.30
C ASP A 66 -9.18 -20.45 3.29
N GLY A 67 -7.86 -20.59 3.20
CA GLY A 67 -7.09 -21.39 4.15
C GLY A 67 -7.12 -20.79 5.56
N LEU A 68 -6.89 -19.48 5.69
CA LEU A 68 -6.97 -18.76 6.97
C LEU A 68 -8.41 -18.73 7.52
N ARG A 69 -9.41 -18.60 6.64
CA ARG A 69 -10.82 -18.70 7.04
C ARG A 69 -11.14 -20.07 7.67
N SER A 70 -10.60 -21.15 7.10
CA SER A 70 -10.82 -22.49 7.64
C SER A 70 -10.17 -22.69 9.01
N LEU A 71 -9.04 -22.02 9.28
CA LEU A 71 -8.31 -22.12 10.54
C LEU A 71 -8.89 -21.25 11.67
N TYR A 72 -9.30 -20.02 11.36
CA TYR A 72 -9.60 -18.98 12.37
C TYR A 72 -11.03 -18.45 12.30
N SER A 73 -11.77 -18.70 11.21
CA SER A 73 -13.12 -18.16 10.98
C SER A 73 -13.21 -16.62 11.08
N PRO A 74 -12.26 -15.85 10.53
CA PRO A 74 -12.29 -14.39 10.60
C PRO A 74 -13.43 -13.82 9.76
N ARG A 75 -13.86 -12.60 10.07
CA ARG A 75 -14.71 -11.80 9.19
C ARG A 75 -13.87 -11.29 8.02
N VAL A 76 -14.30 -11.51 6.78
CA VAL A 76 -13.60 -11.08 5.57
C VAL A 76 -14.26 -9.85 4.98
N ILE A 77 -13.47 -8.79 4.77
CA ILE A 77 -13.90 -7.46 4.34
C ILE A 77 -13.17 -7.10 3.05
N GLY A 78 -13.88 -6.57 2.06
CA GLY A 78 -13.30 -6.17 0.79
C GLY A 78 -14.21 -5.28 -0.02
N ALA A 79 -13.73 -4.83 -1.20
CA ALA A 79 -14.44 -3.89 -2.05
C ALA A 79 -15.75 -4.46 -2.60
N ALA A 80 -16.86 -3.73 -2.42
CA ALA A 80 -18.16 -4.08 -3.00
C ALA A 80 -18.10 -4.12 -4.55
N ALA A 81 -17.35 -3.22 -5.16
CA ALA A 81 -17.16 -3.16 -6.62
C ALA A 81 -16.50 -4.42 -7.19
N ASP A 82 -15.68 -5.11 -6.39
CA ASP A 82 -14.91 -6.29 -6.78
C ASP A 82 -15.41 -7.60 -6.14
N ALA A 83 -16.55 -7.59 -5.45
CA ALA A 83 -17.07 -8.75 -4.72
C ALA A 83 -17.23 -10.02 -5.58
N HIS A 84 -17.39 -9.87 -6.89
CA HIS A 84 -17.50 -10.99 -7.83
C HIS A 84 -16.15 -11.66 -8.17
N ARG A 85 -15.01 -11.01 -7.85
CA ARG A 85 -13.64 -11.52 -8.06
C ARG A 85 -12.93 -11.88 -6.75
N LEU A 86 -13.49 -11.40 -5.63
CA LEU A 86 -12.92 -11.63 -4.29
C LEU A 86 -13.42 -12.96 -3.69
N PRO A 87 -12.69 -13.57 -2.74
CA PRO A 87 -13.25 -14.57 -1.87
C PRO A 87 -14.53 -14.09 -1.21
N ARG A 88 -15.43 -15.00 -0.81
CA ARG A 88 -16.70 -14.61 -0.19
C ARG A 88 -16.48 -13.57 0.92
N LEU A 89 -17.09 -12.42 0.79
CA LEU A 89 -17.05 -11.34 1.77
C LEU A 89 -18.14 -11.53 2.83
N ASP A 90 -17.81 -11.22 4.08
CA ASP A 90 -18.77 -11.07 5.18
C ASP A 90 -19.22 -9.62 5.33
N LEU A 91 -18.37 -8.66 4.86
CA LEU A 91 -18.70 -7.24 4.74
C LEU A 91 -18.12 -6.69 3.41
N ALA A 92 -18.99 -6.20 2.54
CA ALA A 92 -18.60 -5.47 1.33
C ALA A 92 -18.64 -3.96 1.61
N VAL A 93 -17.56 -3.24 1.25
CA VAL A 93 -17.37 -1.82 1.56
C VAL A 93 -17.05 -0.99 0.32
N SER A 94 -17.29 0.32 0.40
CA SER A 94 -17.10 1.29 -0.68
C SER A 94 -16.40 2.55 -0.19
N GLU A 95 -16.00 3.43 -1.09
CA GLU A 95 -15.43 4.75 -0.79
C GLU A 95 -16.21 5.47 0.30
N GLY A 96 -15.50 5.96 1.33
CA GLY A 96 -16.06 6.74 2.43
C GLY A 96 -16.73 5.90 3.54
N ASP A 97 -16.91 4.59 3.35
CA ASP A 97 -17.42 3.73 4.40
C ASP A 97 -16.43 3.67 5.58
N THR A 98 -16.98 3.50 6.78
CA THR A 98 -16.20 3.26 8.00
C THR A 98 -16.73 2.04 8.73
N PHE A 99 -15.81 1.26 9.32
CA PHE A 99 -16.15 0.11 10.14
C PHE A 99 -15.08 -0.09 11.22
N THR A 100 -15.44 -0.81 12.29
CA THR A 100 -14.52 -1.03 13.42
C THR A 100 -13.71 -2.30 13.22
N VAL A 101 -12.41 -2.20 13.46
CA VAL A 101 -11.42 -3.29 13.45
C VAL A 101 -10.43 -3.05 14.58
N CYS A 102 -10.18 -4.05 15.41
CA CYS A 102 -9.27 -3.96 16.55
C CYS A 102 -9.54 -2.71 17.43
N GLY A 103 -10.84 -2.41 17.66
CA GLY A 103 -11.26 -1.26 18.47
C GLY A 103 -11.09 0.11 17.81
N GLU A 104 -10.56 0.22 16.59
CA GLU A 104 -10.36 1.47 15.86
C GLU A 104 -11.25 1.53 14.61
N SER A 105 -11.64 2.75 14.20
CA SER A 105 -12.37 3.00 12.95
C SER A 105 -11.44 2.96 11.77
N ALA A 106 -11.70 2.07 10.81
CA ALA A 106 -11.06 2.04 9.50
C ALA A 106 -11.90 2.82 8.49
N LEU A 107 -11.30 3.79 7.80
CA LEU A 107 -11.89 4.50 6.66
C LEU A 107 -11.48 3.81 5.35
N VAL A 108 -12.44 3.58 4.47
CA VAL A 108 -12.22 3.06 3.12
C VAL A 108 -11.96 4.19 2.15
N ILE A 109 -10.88 4.08 1.38
CA ILE A 109 -10.51 5.04 0.33
C ILE A 109 -10.40 4.27 -0.99
N ASP A 110 -11.20 4.65 -2.01
CA ASP A 110 -11.03 4.15 -3.38
C ASP A 110 -9.69 4.64 -3.94
N VAL A 111 -8.86 3.71 -4.33
CA VAL A 111 -7.55 3.94 -4.93
C VAL A 111 -7.41 3.21 -6.27
N SER A 112 -8.53 3.11 -6.99
CA SER A 112 -8.59 2.50 -8.34
C SER A 112 -7.51 3.05 -9.26
N GLY A 113 -6.94 2.16 -10.06
CA GLY A 113 -5.85 2.46 -10.99
C GLY A 113 -5.08 1.19 -11.33
N HIS A 114 -4.47 0.56 -10.35
CA HIS A 114 -3.83 -0.75 -10.48
C HIS A 114 -4.89 -1.82 -10.87
N THR A 115 -5.95 -1.91 -10.09
CA THR A 115 -7.22 -2.54 -10.47
C THR A 115 -8.37 -1.56 -10.29
N VAL A 116 -9.54 -1.79 -10.91
CA VAL A 116 -10.70 -0.90 -10.79
C VAL A 116 -11.44 -1.03 -9.46
N GLY A 117 -11.23 -2.13 -8.74
CA GLY A 117 -11.82 -2.36 -7.42
C GLY A 117 -10.84 -2.20 -6.27
N HIS A 118 -9.67 -1.58 -6.50
CA HIS A 118 -8.66 -1.42 -5.46
C HIS A 118 -9.08 -0.38 -4.42
N ILE A 119 -9.06 -0.77 -3.14
CA ILE A 119 -9.32 0.10 -1.99
C ILE A 119 -8.12 0.13 -1.04
N ALA A 120 -7.97 1.24 -0.33
CA ALA A 120 -7.05 1.36 0.79
C ALA A 120 -7.83 1.48 2.10
N PHE A 121 -7.21 1.07 3.21
CA PHE A 121 -7.77 1.20 4.55
C PHE A 121 -6.92 2.17 5.37
N TYR A 122 -7.55 3.22 5.91
CA TYR A 122 -6.89 4.23 6.73
C TYR A 122 -7.37 4.19 8.18
N PHE A 123 -6.44 4.01 9.11
CA PHE A 123 -6.63 3.99 10.55
C PHE A 123 -6.09 5.32 11.11
N ALA A 124 -6.99 6.28 11.27
CA ALA A 124 -6.60 7.66 11.58
C ALA A 124 -6.01 7.83 12.99
N ALA A 125 -6.50 7.10 13.99
CA ALA A 125 -6.00 7.19 15.36
C ALA A 125 -4.59 6.59 15.51
N SER A 126 -4.30 5.51 14.77
CA SER A 126 -2.97 4.89 14.71
C SER A 126 -2.04 5.54 13.67
N GLY A 127 -2.57 6.36 12.74
CA GLY A 127 -1.80 6.99 11.67
C GLY A 127 -1.25 5.98 10.65
N ILE A 128 -2.04 4.95 10.29
CA ILE A 128 -1.61 3.86 9.39
C ILE A 128 -2.54 3.80 8.18
N ALA A 129 -1.97 3.75 6.98
CA ALA A 129 -2.71 3.51 5.73
C ALA A 129 -2.16 2.28 5.00
N PHE A 130 -3.02 1.32 4.73
CA PHE A 130 -2.72 0.13 3.94
C PHE A 130 -3.10 0.41 2.49
N THR A 131 -2.11 0.65 1.66
CA THR A 131 -2.26 1.12 0.28
C THR A 131 -1.95 0.05 -0.76
N ALA A 132 -1.39 -1.07 -0.31
CA ALA A 132 -0.99 -2.22 -1.14
C ALA A 132 -0.34 -1.78 -2.47
N ASP A 133 -0.99 -2.09 -3.60
CA ASP A 133 -0.45 -1.86 -4.93
C ASP A 133 -0.92 -0.55 -5.59
N SER A 134 -1.57 0.33 -4.84
CA SER A 134 -1.83 1.70 -5.29
C SER A 134 -0.62 2.59 -5.04
N LEU A 135 -0.38 3.05 -3.80
CA LEU A 135 0.80 3.80 -3.40
C LEU A 135 1.84 2.87 -2.82
N MET A 136 2.98 2.76 -3.47
CA MET A 136 4.13 1.98 -3.01
C MET A 136 5.25 2.89 -2.51
N ALA A 137 6.12 2.35 -1.65
CA ALA A 137 7.34 3.05 -1.25
C ALA A 137 8.18 3.40 -2.51
N MET A 138 8.42 4.70 -2.71
CA MET A 138 9.11 5.27 -3.89
C MET A 138 8.42 5.04 -5.23
N GLY A 139 7.15 4.58 -5.25
CA GLY A 139 6.49 4.19 -6.48
C GLY A 139 4.96 4.19 -6.39
N CYS A 140 4.35 3.65 -7.42
CA CYS A 140 2.95 3.23 -7.46
C CYS A 140 2.83 1.95 -8.29
N GLY A 141 1.73 1.23 -8.14
CA GLY A 141 1.45 0.02 -8.90
C GLY A 141 1.35 0.25 -10.41
N ARG A 142 1.58 -0.81 -11.17
CA ARG A 142 1.31 -0.81 -12.61
C ARG A 142 -0.19 -0.70 -12.85
N LEU A 143 -0.57 -0.02 -13.93
CA LEU A 143 -1.96 0.10 -14.35
C LEU A 143 -2.35 -1.12 -15.21
N PHE A 144 -3.11 -2.04 -14.65
CA PHE A 144 -3.64 -3.16 -15.42
C PHE A 144 -5.06 -2.90 -15.94
N GLU A 145 -5.87 -2.15 -15.18
CA GLU A 145 -7.30 -1.96 -15.50
C GLU A 145 -7.69 -0.47 -15.58
N GLY A 146 -7.15 0.37 -14.70
CA GLY A 146 -7.49 1.79 -14.65
C GLY A 146 -6.69 2.66 -15.61
N THR A 147 -6.92 3.97 -15.54
CA THR A 147 -6.21 4.99 -16.32
C THR A 147 -5.21 5.76 -15.47
N THR A 148 -4.20 6.37 -16.12
CA THR A 148 -3.21 7.24 -15.44
C THR A 148 -3.87 8.44 -14.75
N ALA A 149 -4.89 9.04 -15.38
CA ALA A 149 -5.64 10.15 -14.79
C ALA A 149 -6.42 9.72 -13.54
N GLN A 150 -7.04 8.55 -13.57
CA GLN A 150 -7.75 7.98 -12.42
C GLN A 150 -6.77 7.70 -11.27
N MET A 151 -5.64 7.03 -11.53
CA MET A 151 -4.65 6.76 -10.49
C MET A 151 -4.06 8.04 -9.91
N TRP A 152 -3.75 9.04 -10.75
CA TRP A 152 -3.28 10.34 -10.26
C TRP A 152 -4.28 10.98 -9.31
N THR A 153 -5.57 11.03 -9.68
CA THR A 153 -6.63 11.57 -8.83
C THR A 153 -6.73 10.83 -7.50
N ASN A 154 -6.65 9.51 -7.53
CA ASN A 154 -6.75 8.68 -6.32
C ASN A 154 -5.51 8.78 -5.42
N LEU A 155 -4.31 8.89 -6.00
CA LEU A 155 -3.09 9.15 -5.22
C LEU A 155 -3.13 10.50 -4.51
N GLN A 156 -3.83 11.51 -5.05
CA GLN A 156 -4.01 12.79 -4.35
C GLN A 156 -4.85 12.65 -3.07
N LYS A 157 -5.81 11.71 -3.01
CA LYS A 157 -6.55 11.42 -1.78
C LYS A 157 -5.61 10.91 -0.68
N LEU A 158 -4.72 9.97 -1.02
CA LEU A 158 -3.71 9.45 -0.09
C LEU A 158 -2.70 10.53 0.32
N ARG A 159 -2.26 11.35 -0.64
CA ARG A 159 -1.33 12.46 -0.38
C ARG A 159 -1.89 13.52 0.58
N ALA A 160 -3.21 13.66 0.66
CA ALA A 160 -3.89 14.59 1.55
C ALA A 160 -3.97 14.12 3.02
N LEU A 161 -3.59 12.88 3.32
CA LEU A 161 -3.51 12.38 4.68
C LEU A 161 -2.36 13.07 5.45
N PRO A 162 -2.36 13.03 6.80
CA PRO A 162 -1.28 13.59 7.60
C PRO A 162 0.10 13.05 7.20
N PRO A 163 1.15 13.88 7.12
CA PRO A 163 2.46 13.47 6.62
C PRO A 163 3.18 12.41 7.46
N GLU A 164 2.80 12.28 8.73
CA GLU A 164 3.27 11.23 9.65
C GLU A 164 2.63 9.86 9.39
N THR A 165 1.59 9.77 8.55
CA THR A 165 0.91 8.51 8.23
C THR A 165 1.92 7.48 7.70
N LEU A 166 1.90 6.30 8.28
CA LEU A 166 2.67 5.15 7.80
C LEU A 166 1.97 4.52 6.59
N ILE A 167 2.68 4.43 5.48
CA ILE A 167 2.22 3.81 4.24
C ILE A 167 2.70 2.36 4.19
N CYS A 168 1.74 1.44 4.23
CA CYS A 168 1.94 0.00 4.16
C CYS A 168 1.63 -0.48 2.74
N SER A 169 2.65 -0.62 1.90
CA SER A 169 2.52 -1.11 0.52
C SER A 169 2.67 -2.62 0.41
N GLY A 170 2.13 -3.21 -0.67
CA GLY A 170 2.02 -4.65 -0.83
C GLY A 170 3.33 -5.39 -1.12
N HIS A 171 4.39 -4.68 -1.55
CA HIS A 171 5.61 -5.31 -2.03
C HIS A 171 6.91 -4.60 -1.62
N GLU A 172 8.01 -5.36 -1.57
CA GLU A 172 9.37 -4.85 -1.37
C GLU A 172 10.02 -4.43 -2.70
N TYR A 173 9.45 -3.45 -3.37
CA TYR A 173 9.97 -2.90 -4.63
C TYR A 173 10.78 -1.62 -4.45
N THR A 174 11.00 -1.16 -3.23
CA THR A 174 11.52 0.16 -2.90
C THR A 174 12.88 0.44 -3.52
N ALA A 175 13.81 -0.53 -3.49
CA ALA A 175 15.14 -0.34 -4.09
C ALA A 175 15.07 -0.18 -5.62
N SER A 176 14.21 -0.95 -6.31
CA SER A 176 13.99 -0.79 -7.76
C SER A 176 13.30 0.53 -8.09
N ASN A 177 12.32 0.92 -7.27
CA ASN A 177 11.62 2.19 -7.42
C ASN A 177 12.56 3.39 -7.20
N ALA A 178 13.45 3.32 -6.20
CA ALA A 178 14.43 4.37 -5.94
C ALA A 178 15.41 4.55 -7.11
N ARG A 179 15.90 3.45 -7.70
CA ARG A 179 16.76 3.53 -8.92
C ARG A 179 16.03 4.21 -10.06
N PHE A 180 14.77 3.88 -10.29
CA PHE A 180 13.97 4.56 -11.30
C PHE A 180 13.77 6.04 -10.97
N ALA A 181 13.39 6.40 -9.74
CA ALA A 181 13.14 7.77 -9.32
C ALA A 181 14.37 8.68 -9.59
N LEU A 182 15.58 8.18 -9.33
CA LEU A 182 16.81 8.89 -9.62
C LEU A 182 17.01 9.18 -11.12
N THR A 183 16.44 8.39 -12.03
CA THR A 183 16.51 8.67 -13.48
C THR A 183 15.58 9.80 -13.91
N VAL A 184 14.48 10.04 -13.19
CA VAL A 184 13.50 11.08 -13.55
C VAL A 184 13.67 12.38 -12.77
N GLU A 185 14.26 12.35 -11.58
CA GLU A 185 14.52 13.56 -10.76
C GLU A 185 15.92 13.54 -10.12
N PRO A 186 17.01 13.47 -10.93
CA PRO A 186 18.38 13.31 -10.41
C PRO A 186 18.86 14.49 -9.55
N GLY A 187 18.24 15.66 -9.67
CA GLY A 187 18.54 16.86 -8.87
C GLY A 187 17.88 16.91 -7.50
N ASN A 188 17.03 15.95 -7.14
CA ASN A 188 16.36 15.91 -5.85
C ASN A 188 17.30 15.36 -4.76
N ALA A 189 17.85 16.24 -3.91
CA ALA A 189 18.78 15.86 -2.84
C ALA A 189 18.15 14.94 -1.79
N ALA A 190 16.87 15.15 -1.45
CA ALA A 190 16.14 14.30 -0.51
C ALA A 190 15.99 12.87 -1.07
N LEU A 191 15.71 12.76 -2.38
CA LEU A 191 15.66 11.47 -3.08
C LEU A 191 17.02 10.77 -3.06
N ALA A 192 18.11 11.46 -3.35
CA ALA A 192 19.45 10.88 -3.32
C ALA A 192 19.81 10.33 -1.93
N THR A 193 19.52 11.10 -0.88
CA THR A 193 19.71 10.67 0.52
C THR A 193 18.89 9.44 0.86
N ARG A 194 17.60 9.44 0.48
CA ARG A 194 16.70 8.31 0.73
C ARG A 194 17.13 7.06 -0.03
N ALA A 195 17.56 7.20 -1.28
CA ALA A 195 18.01 6.06 -2.10
C ALA A 195 19.25 5.38 -1.49
N ALA A 196 20.18 6.16 -0.95
CA ALA A 196 21.34 5.61 -0.23
C ALA A 196 20.92 4.87 1.04
N ALA A 197 19.98 5.43 1.84
CA ALA A 197 19.44 4.77 3.03
C ALA A 197 18.69 3.47 2.70
N ILE A 198 17.90 3.44 1.63
CA ILE A 198 17.21 2.24 1.13
C ILE A 198 18.23 1.15 0.79
N THR A 199 19.29 1.49 0.05
CA THR A 199 20.35 0.55 -0.32
C THR A 199 20.97 -0.06 0.94
N ALA A 200 21.39 0.76 1.89
CA ALA A 200 22.01 0.31 3.15
C ALA A 200 21.04 -0.58 3.98
N THR A 201 19.75 -0.27 3.99
CA THR A 201 18.71 -1.06 4.67
C THR A 201 18.56 -2.44 4.01
N ARG A 202 18.49 -2.49 2.68
CA ARG A 202 18.35 -3.74 1.94
C ARG A 202 19.60 -4.64 1.99
N GLU A 203 20.80 -4.04 2.03
CA GLU A 203 22.05 -4.79 2.24
C GLU A 203 22.08 -5.51 3.61
N GLN A 204 21.35 -4.98 4.61
CA GLN A 204 21.17 -5.63 5.91
C GLN A 204 20.02 -6.64 5.93
N GLY A 205 19.35 -6.90 4.81
CA GLY A 205 18.18 -7.77 4.73
C GLY A 205 16.92 -7.22 5.42
N LYS A 206 16.92 -5.94 5.78
CA LYS A 206 15.78 -5.29 6.47
C LYS A 206 14.74 -4.79 5.48
N PHE A 207 13.48 -4.65 5.96
CA PHE A 207 12.36 -4.12 5.20
C PHE A 207 12.47 -2.60 5.05
N THR A 208 11.94 -2.08 3.94
CA THR A 208 11.85 -0.64 3.67
C THR A 208 10.40 -0.13 3.73
N VAL A 209 9.48 -1.02 4.03
CA VAL A 209 8.05 -0.79 4.24
C VAL A 209 7.72 -1.19 5.69
N PRO A 210 6.92 -0.38 6.43
CA PRO A 210 6.24 0.85 6.02
C PRO A 210 7.17 2.07 5.87
N SER A 211 6.71 3.07 5.10
CA SER A 211 7.37 4.37 4.95
C SER A 211 6.44 5.52 5.35
N SER A 212 6.96 6.70 5.76
CA SER A 212 6.10 7.83 6.08
C SER A 212 5.61 8.55 4.82
N LEU A 213 4.35 8.98 4.81
CA LEU A 213 3.77 9.73 3.69
C LEU A 213 4.55 11.02 3.38
N GLY A 214 5.01 11.74 4.41
CA GLY A 214 5.83 12.94 4.22
C GLY A 214 7.11 12.66 3.43
N LEU A 215 7.75 11.53 3.68
CA LEU A 215 8.93 11.11 2.92
C LEU A 215 8.56 10.70 1.49
N GLU A 216 7.42 10.04 1.29
CA GLU A 216 6.88 9.76 -0.05
C GLU A 216 6.62 11.05 -0.82
N CYS A 217 5.96 12.04 -0.24
CA CYS A 217 5.70 13.34 -0.88
C CYS A 217 6.97 14.08 -1.29
N GLN A 218 8.07 13.89 -0.57
CA GLN A 218 9.36 14.53 -0.88
C GLN A 218 10.14 13.83 -1.99
N THR A 219 9.95 12.53 -2.17
CA THR A 219 10.89 11.69 -2.93
C THR A 219 10.26 10.76 -3.96
N ASN A 220 8.97 10.43 -3.81
CA ASN A 220 8.27 9.55 -4.73
C ASN A 220 7.79 10.33 -5.97
N PRO A 221 8.32 10.08 -7.19
CA PRO A 221 7.96 10.86 -8.36
C PRO A 221 6.46 10.77 -8.73
N PHE A 222 5.78 9.71 -8.33
CA PHE A 222 4.35 9.53 -8.57
C PHE A 222 3.44 10.40 -7.66
N LEU A 223 3.97 10.95 -6.57
CA LEU A 223 3.28 11.93 -5.74
C LEU A 223 3.72 13.38 -6.04
N ARG A 224 4.60 13.58 -7.02
CA ARG A 224 5.26 14.86 -7.30
C ARG A 224 4.98 15.40 -8.70
N ALA A 225 4.01 14.85 -9.42
CA ALA A 225 3.72 15.25 -10.79
C ALA A 225 3.29 16.73 -10.93
N ASP A 226 2.80 17.36 -9.86
CA ASP A 226 2.49 18.79 -9.77
C ASP A 226 3.69 19.66 -9.32
N VAL A 227 4.86 19.08 -9.08
CA VAL A 227 6.06 19.81 -8.66
C VAL A 227 6.85 20.28 -9.88
N PRO A 228 7.06 21.60 -10.06
CA PRO A 228 7.75 22.16 -11.25
C PRO A 228 9.12 21.56 -11.52
N ALA A 229 9.87 21.21 -10.47
CA ALA A 229 11.20 20.62 -10.60
C ALA A 229 11.16 19.26 -11.32
N LEU A 230 10.19 18.39 -11.01
CA LEU A 230 10.00 17.11 -11.70
C LEU A 230 9.60 17.36 -13.17
N ALA A 231 8.61 18.22 -13.42
CA ALA A 231 8.19 18.58 -14.78
C ALA A 231 9.38 19.06 -15.65
N THR A 232 10.21 19.93 -15.09
CA THR A 232 11.43 20.42 -15.78
C THR A 232 12.42 19.31 -16.02
N ALA A 233 12.68 18.46 -15.03
CA ALA A 233 13.66 17.36 -15.15
C ALA A 233 13.30 16.36 -16.23
N ILE A 234 12.00 16.14 -16.48
CA ILE A 234 11.54 15.21 -17.54
C ILE A 234 11.22 15.89 -18.86
N GLY A 235 11.43 17.23 -18.98
CA GLY A 235 11.20 18.01 -20.21
C GLY A 235 9.75 18.37 -20.48
N MET A 236 8.90 18.43 -19.44
CA MET A 236 7.46 18.71 -19.54
C MET A 236 7.05 19.97 -18.75
N THR A 237 7.91 20.98 -18.73
CA THR A 237 7.62 22.24 -18.03
C THR A 237 6.31 22.87 -18.51
N GLY A 238 5.37 23.12 -17.59
CA GLY A 238 4.08 23.73 -17.88
C GLY A 238 2.99 22.76 -18.36
N ALA A 239 3.29 21.46 -18.46
CA ALA A 239 2.26 20.44 -18.74
C ALA A 239 1.32 20.20 -17.54
N ASP A 240 0.16 19.64 -17.82
CA ASP A 240 -0.79 19.23 -16.79
C ASP A 240 -0.19 18.13 -15.89
N PRO A 241 -0.39 18.18 -14.56
CA PRO A 241 0.13 17.15 -13.63
C PRO A 241 -0.30 15.72 -13.97
N ALA A 242 -1.50 15.50 -14.51
CA ALA A 242 -1.93 14.18 -14.93
C ALA A 242 -1.14 13.66 -16.15
N GLU A 243 -0.75 14.56 -17.06
CA GLU A 243 0.13 14.22 -18.20
C GLU A 243 1.55 13.91 -17.73
N ILE A 244 2.07 14.67 -16.76
CA ILE A 244 3.37 14.42 -16.13
C ILE A 244 3.37 13.07 -15.44
N PHE A 245 2.32 12.76 -14.65
CA PHE A 245 2.15 11.45 -14.03
C PHE A 245 2.14 10.32 -15.07
N ALA A 246 1.38 10.50 -16.16
CA ALA A 246 1.30 9.51 -17.23
C ALA A 246 2.67 9.24 -17.87
N GLU A 247 3.46 10.29 -18.09
CA GLU A 247 4.80 10.15 -18.64
C GLU A 247 5.76 9.46 -17.67
N VAL A 248 5.71 9.80 -16.37
CA VAL A 248 6.51 9.10 -15.33
C VAL A 248 6.16 7.63 -15.31
N ARG A 249 4.85 7.26 -15.36
CA ARG A 249 4.40 5.87 -15.39
C ARG A 249 4.89 5.15 -16.66
N ARG A 250 4.74 5.78 -17.82
CA ARG A 250 5.23 5.25 -19.10
C ARG A 250 6.74 4.99 -19.10
N ARG A 251 7.52 5.86 -18.47
CA ARG A 251 8.99 5.65 -18.30
C ARG A 251 9.26 4.47 -17.38
N LYS A 252 8.53 4.35 -16.27
CA LYS A 252 8.68 3.24 -15.33
C LYS A 252 8.32 1.90 -15.96
N ASP A 253 7.32 1.85 -16.84
CA ASP A 253 6.92 0.61 -17.52
C ASP A 253 7.96 0.09 -18.52
N LYS A 254 8.89 0.95 -18.92
CA LYS A 254 10.02 0.61 -19.82
C LYS A 254 11.35 0.42 -19.10
N PHE A 255 11.38 0.73 -17.81
CA PHE A 255 12.56 0.61 -16.96
C PHE A 255 12.72 -0.82 -16.45
#